data_24a4b59791e8421d02c1e7ca066ecf63
#
_entry.id   24a4b59791e8421d02c1e7ca066ecf63
#
_cell.length_a   1.000
_cell.length_b   1.000
_cell.length_c   1.000
_cell.angle_alpha   90.00
_cell.angle_beta   90.00
_cell.angle_gamma   90.00
#
_symmetry.space_group_name_H-M   'P 1'
#
loop_
_entity.id
_entity.type
_entity.pdbx_description
1 polymer ?
#
loop_
_entity_poly.entity_id
_entity_poly.type
_entity_poly.pdbx_seq_one_letter_code
_entity_poly.pdbx_strand_id
1 'polypeptide(L)'
;MRIGLIRRGSITHLDGVNRFIANLAEAFKLLGHEVFILSWSHRGDVEELGRWFKTVHGLDIEVEVFTLRGPEDKDRWLTMLFDWFTKGGEMLKRFDADIAIVNGVVPIRFKPKIAVAHGPLVSVSRLQRSVLKLLYRTYDRVICVSEETRREYKGIVKCDRLIPLPLKLKNFKPLEPFKRANLIVHIGTRPVKNPLVSARAVEILRERGHDVELVVIGGRSEWLEREIASKKFIRLLPDVSEEEKNKVLCSAKAMVLPSSGEAFPYASLEAMACGTPPVVSYAVPDDVVVHEHTGLRVETLNPIDYANALERLLKDDELWTHIHRNALMYVKRFDHVEVAKEYLRLIKEMIKPTR
;
A
#
# COMPACT_ATOMS: atom_id res chain seq x y z
N MET A 1 8.08 20.22 14.73
CA MET A 1 7.85 19.01 15.55
C MET A 1 8.77 17.91 15.05
N ARG A 2 9.19 17.06 15.95
CA ARG A 2 9.98 15.86 15.63
C ARG A 2 9.08 14.61 15.73
N ILE A 3 8.81 13.98 14.60
CA ILE A 3 7.83 12.89 14.46
C ILE A 3 8.57 11.56 14.33
N GLY A 4 8.29 10.62 15.23
CA GLY A 4 8.78 9.25 15.16
C GLY A 4 7.80 8.36 14.39
N LEU A 5 8.21 7.83 13.23
CA LEU A 5 7.45 6.83 12.48
C LEU A 5 7.94 5.44 12.87
N ILE A 6 7.02 4.61 13.39
CA ILE A 6 7.37 3.32 13.96
C ILE A 6 7.00 2.19 13.02
N ARG A 7 7.99 1.36 12.68
CA ARG A 7 7.81 0.08 11.96
C ARG A 7 7.91 -1.08 12.96
N ARG A 8 6.83 -1.82 13.14
CA ARG A 8 6.79 -2.94 14.10
C ARG A 8 7.87 -3.98 13.86
N GLY A 9 8.05 -4.45 12.62
CA GLY A 9 9.02 -5.46 12.21
C GLY A 9 10.24 -4.88 11.51
N SER A 10 10.77 -5.59 10.52
CA SER A 10 11.95 -5.17 9.75
C SER A 10 11.65 -4.05 8.74
N ILE A 11 12.55 -3.06 8.67
CA ILE A 11 12.45 -1.95 7.72
C ILE A 11 12.86 -2.33 6.30
N THR A 12 13.56 -3.43 6.11
CA THR A 12 14.03 -3.86 4.79
C THR A 12 13.02 -4.73 4.02
N HIS A 13 11.81 -4.93 4.55
CA HIS A 13 10.75 -5.57 3.79
C HIS A 13 10.20 -4.64 2.71
N LEU A 14 10.13 -5.12 1.47
CA LEU A 14 9.49 -4.40 0.36
C LEU A 14 7.99 -4.65 0.39
N ASP A 15 7.29 -3.98 1.30
CA ASP A 15 5.85 -4.13 1.49
C ASP A 15 5.11 -2.78 1.54
N GLY A 16 3.78 -2.84 1.49
CA GLY A 16 2.92 -1.65 1.52
C GLY A 16 3.08 -0.81 2.79
N VAL A 17 3.46 -1.42 3.93
CA VAL A 17 3.64 -0.68 5.19
C VAL A 17 4.92 0.16 5.14
N ASN A 18 6.02 -0.38 4.62
CA ASN A 18 7.25 0.39 4.45
C ASN A 18 7.09 1.50 3.42
N ARG A 19 6.32 1.25 2.35
CA ARG A 19 5.96 2.28 1.37
C ARG A 19 5.09 3.39 2.00
N PHE A 20 4.13 3.03 2.85
CA PHE A 20 3.36 4.00 3.63
C PHE A 20 4.27 4.89 4.49
N ILE A 21 5.20 4.28 5.24
CA ILE A 21 6.14 5.00 6.11
C ILE A 21 7.02 5.93 5.27
N ALA A 22 7.53 5.47 4.13
CA ALA A 22 8.38 6.24 3.23
C ALA A 22 7.67 7.50 2.70
N ASN A 23 6.48 7.33 2.13
CA ASN A 23 5.70 8.43 1.58
C ASN A 23 5.29 9.44 2.67
N LEU A 24 4.91 8.95 3.85
CA LEU A 24 4.52 9.82 4.95
C LEU A 24 5.72 10.59 5.55
N ALA A 25 6.88 9.92 5.67
CA ALA A 25 8.11 10.54 6.14
C ALA A 25 8.55 11.69 5.24
N GLU A 26 8.58 11.45 3.93
CA GLU A 26 8.93 12.50 2.96
C GLU A 26 7.95 13.67 3.03
N ALA A 27 6.64 13.38 3.09
CA ALA A 27 5.61 14.42 3.14
C ALA A 27 5.73 15.29 4.39
N PHE A 28 5.99 14.72 5.55
CA PHE A 28 6.21 15.51 6.77
C PHE A 28 7.47 16.38 6.67
N LYS A 29 8.56 15.87 6.08
CA LYS A 29 9.78 16.68 5.84
C LYS A 29 9.50 17.85 4.88
N LEU A 30 8.75 17.61 3.81
CA LEU A 30 8.31 18.67 2.89
C LEU A 30 7.44 19.74 3.57
N LEU A 31 6.70 19.36 4.59
CA LEU A 31 5.88 20.27 5.41
C LEU A 31 6.67 20.95 6.56
N GLY A 32 7.99 20.82 6.58
CA GLY A 32 8.87 21.49 7.54
C GLY A 32 8.96 20.81 8.91
N HIS A 33 8.67 19.51 8.99
CA HIS A 33 8.82 18.73 10.23
C HIS A 33 10.09 17.88 10.22
N GLU A 34 10.67 17.67 11.38
CA GLU A 34 11.73 16.68 11.56
C GLU A 34 11.09 15.30 11.67
N VAL A 35 11.69 14.32 11.01
CA VAL A 35 11.17 12.96 10.95
C VAL A 35 12.29 11.95 11.04
N PHE A 36 12.07 10.94 11.85
CA PHE A 36 12.90 9.74 11.86
C PHE A 36 12.03 8.48 11.86
N ILE A 37 12.62 7.38 11.40
CA ILE A 37 11.98 6.06 11.39
C ILE A 37 12.67 5.21 12.44
N LEU A 38 11.89 4.56 13.30
CA LEU A 38 12.38 3.57 14.25
C LEU A 38 11.73 2.22 13.94
N SER A 39 12.56 1.25 13.60
CA SER A 39 12.16 -0.12 13.26
C SER A 39 12.65 -1.09 14.32
N TRP A 40 12.05 -2.27 14.42
CA TRP A 40 12.59 -3.31 15.31
C TRP A 40 13.93 -3.82 14.83
N SER A 41 14.07 -4.12 13.52
CA SER A 41 15.29 -4.67 12.92
C SER A 41 15.42 -4.29 11.45
N HIS A 42 16.50 -4.76 10.83
CA HIS A 42 16.69 -4.80 9.38
C HIS A 42 17.18 -6.20 8.97
N ARG A 43 17.17 -6.52 7.69
CA ARG A 43 17.76 -7.74 7.12
C ARG A 43 18.96 -7.37 6.25
N GLY A 44 19.91 -8.29 6.20
CA GLY A 44 21.15 -8.08 5.43
C GLY A 44 22.09 -7.08 6.05
N ASP A 45 23.25 -6.96 5.45
CA ASP A 45 24.30 -6.03 5.85
C ASP A 45 24.07 -4.69 5.14
N VAL A 46 23.32 -3.82 5.79
CA VAL A 46 22.98 -2.48 5.28
C VAL A 46 23.65 -1.44 6.15
N GLU A 47 24.78 -0.92 5.69
CA GLU A 47 25.60 0.04 6.46
C GLU A 47 24.85 1.37 6.68
N GLU A 48 24.12 1.87 5.69
CA GLU A 48 23.42 3.16 5.74
C GLU A 48 21.92 2.98 5.45
N LEU A 49 21.18 2.60 6.48
CA LEU A 49 19.73 2.32 6.38
C LEU A 49 18.93 3.50 5.79
N GLY A 50 19.27 4.73 6.14
CA GLY A 50 18.57 5.93 5.63
C GLY A 50 18.75 6.09 4.12
N ARG A 51 19.97 5.95 3.62
CA ARG A 51 20.29 6.02 2.19
C ARG A 51 19.68 4.86 1.41
N TRP A 52 19.78 3.64 1.95
CA TRP A 52 19.13 2.46 1.37
C TRP A 52 17.62 2.67 1.25
N PHE A 53 16.97 3.11 2.33
CA PHE A 53 15.53 3.34 2.39
C PHE A 53 15.07 4.40 1.39
N LYS A 54 15.83 5.50 1.27
CA LYS A 54 15.61 6.54 0.27
C LYS A 54 15.65 5.97 -1.14
N THR A 55 16.69 5.23 -1.48
CA THR A 55 16.91 4.67 -2.82
C THR A 55 15.81 3.69 -3.20
N VAL A 56 15.52 2.73 -2.32
CA VAL A 56 14.55 1.65 -2.59
C VAL A 56 13.12 2.16 -2.70
N HIS A 57 12.75 3.20 -1.93
CA HIS A 57 11.42 3.78 -1.97
C HIS A 57 11.30 5.02 -2.87
N GLY A 58 12.36 5.39 -3.58
CA GLY A 58 12.37 6.53 -4.52
C GLY A 58 12.05 7.86 -3.84
N LEU A 59 12.60 8.10 -2.63
CA LEU A 59 12.43 9.36 -1.93
C LEU A 59 13.40 10.42 -2.47
N ASP A 60 12.96 11.68 -2.52
CA ASP A 60 13.86 12.79 -2.87
C ASP A 60 14.70 13.23 -1.69
N ILE A 61 14.17 13.03 -0.47
CA ILE A 61 14.78 13.49 0.79
C ILE A 61 15.20 12.27 1.61
N GLU A 62 16.39 12.30 2.15
CA GLU A 62 16.85 11.27 3.07
C GLU A 62 16.17 11.40 4.44
N VAL A 63 15.83 10.26 5.05
CA VAL A 63 15.21 10.16 6.37
C VAL A 63 16.10 9.33 7.27
N GLU A 64 16.32 9.78 8.49
CA GLU A 64 17.03 9.01 9.51
C GLU A 64 16.30 7.72 9.83
N VAL A 65 16.99 6.58 9.78
CA VAL A 65 16.43 5.26 10.07
C VAL A 65 17.24 4.57 11.15
N PHE A 66 16.57 4.22 12.24
CA PHE A 66 17.16 3.52 13.38
C PHE A 66 16.47 2.18 13.62
N THR A 67 17.19 1.26 14.26
CA THR A 67 16.64 -0.05 14.63
C THR A 67 16.89 -0.36 16.11
N LEU A 68 15.97 -1.10 16.76
CA LEU A 68 16.14 -1.57 18.13
C LEU A 68 17.13 -2.73 18.23
N ARG A 69 17.24 -3.49 17.15
CA ARG A 69 18.18 -4.60 16.96
C ARG A 69 18.95 -4.45 15.66
N GLY A 70 20.10 -5.12 15.60
CA GLY A 70 20.86 -5.31 14.37
C GLY A 70 20.16 -6.24 13.37
N PRO A 71 20.91 -6.84 12.42
CA PRO A 71 20.36 -7.73 11.41
C PRO A 71 19.64 -8.93 12.03
N GLU A 72 18.42 -9.19 11.55
CA GLU A 72 17.59 -10.33 11.96
C GLU A 72 16.94 -10.98 10.75
N ASP A 73 17.13 -12.27 10.56
CA ASP A 73 16.60 -13.00 9.40
C ASP A 73 15.08 -13.22 9.49
N LYS A 74 14.53 -13.30 10.69
CA LYS A 74 13.10 -13.53 10.94
C LYS A 74 12.56 -12.67 12.07
N ASP A 75 11.36 -12.14 11.87
CA ASP A 75 10.62 -11.44 12.91
C ASP A 75 10.17 -12.43 14.01
N ARG A 76 10.82 -12.37 15.18
CA ARG A 76 10.48 -13.17 16.37
C ARG A 76 9.45 -12.41 17.20
N TRP A 77 8.19 -12.80 17.09
CA TRP A 77 7.07 -12.03 17.64
C TRP A 77 7.20 -11.67 19.14
N LEU A 78 7.53 -12.64 19.99
CA LEU A 78 7.67 -12.38 21.44
C LEU A 78 8.89 -11.50 21.76
N THR A 79 10.02 -11.76 21.13
CA THR A 79 11.24 -10.95 21.28
C THR A 79 10.99 -9.51 20.84
N MET A 80 10.32 -9.33 19.72
CA MET A 80 9.93 -8.03 19.18
C MET A 80 9.03 -7.26 20.15
N LEU A 81 8.01 -7.89 20.74
CA LEU A 81 7.14 -7.24 21.73
C LEU A 81 7.93 -6.84 22.99
N PHE A 82 8.85 -7.70 23.43
CA PHE A 82 9.70 -7.42 24.59
C PHE A 82 10.63 -6.24 24.34
N ASP A 83 11.29 -6.18 23.17
CA ASP A 83 12.18 -5.06 22.83
C ASP A 83 11.40 -3.73 22.72
N TRP A 84 10.21 -3.74 22.08
CA TRP A 84 9.37 -2.54 22.01
C TRP A 84 8.94 -2.06 23.40
N PHE A 85 8.61 -2.99 24.30
CA PHE A 85 8.20 -2.67 25.67
C PHE A 85 9.35 -2.07 26.48
N THR A 86 10.56 -2.62 26.35
CA THR A 86 11.73 -2.22 27.17
C THR A 86 12.51 -1.05 26.60
N LYS A 87 12.72 -1.02 25.26
CA LYS A 87 13.64 -0.07 24.61
C LYS A 87 12.92 1.00 23.78
N GLY A 88 11.75 0.67 23.21
CA GLY A 88 11.10 1.55 22.22
C GLY A 88 10.78 2.95 22.75
N GLY A 89 10.29 3.04 23.98
CA GLY A 89 9.95 4.34 24.59
C GLY A 89 11.19 5.18 24.96
N GLU A 90 12.27 4.54 25.38
CA GLU A 90 13.54 5.22 25.67
C GLU A 90 14.19 5.77 24.40
N MET A 91 14.16 5.01 23.31
CA MET A 91 14.67 5.48 22.03
C MET A 91 13.91 6.69 21.51
N LEU A 92 12.56 6.71 21.61
CA LEU A 92 11.76 7.88 21.24
C LEU A 92 12.10 9.12 22.06
N LYS A 93 12.31 8.96 23.37
CA LYS A 93 12.75 10.05 24.26
C LYS A 93 14.17 10.53 23.92
N ARG A 94 15.09 9.59 23.67
CA ARG A 94 16.47 9.92 23.28
C ARG A 94 16.54 10.72 21.98
N PHE A 95 15.60 10.48 21.06
CA PHE A 95 15.48 11.23 19.81
C PHE A 95 14.54 12.43 19.90
N ASP A 96 14.16 12.86 21.10
CA ASP A 96 13.31 14.03 21.35
C ASP A 96 12.02 14.03 20.50
N ALA A 97 11.37 12.85 20.39
CA ALA A 97 10.13 12.75 19.64
C ALA A 97 8.98 13.50 20.34
N ASP A 98 8.31 14.40 19.62
CA ASP A 98 7.09 15.06 20.10
C ASP A 98 5.89 14.10 20.03
N ILE A 99 5.90 13.18 19.08
CA ILE A 99 4.84 12.22 18.84
C ILE A 99 5.35 10.96 18.13
N ALA A 100 4.70 9.82 18.37
CA ALA A 100 4.94 8.58 17.66
C ALA A 100 3.72 8.16 16.81
N ILE A 101 3.94 7.85 15.53
CA ILE A 101 2.95 7.23 14.65
C ILE A 101 3.38 5.78 14.41
N VAL A 102 2.60 4.84 14.92
CA VAL A 102 2.94 3.43 14.99
C VAL A 102 2.17 2.64 13.93
N ASN A 103 2.88 2.04 13.01
CA ASN A 103 2.30 1.19 11.97
C ASN A 103 2.05 -0.23 12.49
N GLY A 104 0.81 -0.53 12.76
CA GLY A 104 0.35 -1.61 13.60
C GLY A 104 0.32 -1.19 15.08
N VAL A 105 0.44 -2.14 16.00
CA VAL A 105 0.52 -1.88 17.44
C VAL A 105 1.66 -2.65 18.08
N VAL A 106 2.36 -1.98 19.00
CA VAL A 106 3.42 -2.54 19.85
C VAL A 106 3.31 -1.96 21.25
N PRO A 107 3.78 -2.68 22.30
CA PRO A 107 3.70 -2.24 23.69
C PRO A 107 4.76 -1.15 24.00
N ILE A 108 4.64 0.02 23.40
CA ILE A 108 5.61 1.10 23.57
C ILE A 108 5.21 2.05 24.70
N ARG A 109 6.15 2.36 25.61
CA ARG A 109 5.96 3.27 26.74
C ARG A 109 6.31 4.71 26.37
N PHE A 110 5.45 5.31 25.52
CA PHE A 110 5.61 6.67 25.04
C PHE A 110 4.24 7.32 24.82
N LYS A 111 4.18 8.63 24.99
CA LYS A 111 2.98 9.47 24.71
C LYS A 111 3.42 10.87 24.28
N PRO A 112 2.68 11.54 23.36
CA PRO A 112 1.49 11.03 22.68
C PRO A 112 1.83 10.04 21.56
N LYS A 113 0.92 9.08 21.27
CA LYS A 113 1.10 8.10 20.21
C LYS A 113 -0.19 7.76 19.47
N ILE A 114 -0.06 7.58 18.18
CA ILE A 114 -1.14 7.20 17.24
C ILE A 114 -0.87 5.80 16.72
N ALA A 115 -1.87 4.92 16.70
CA ALA A 115 -1.81 3.65 15.99
C ALA A 115 -2.43 3.78 14.60
N VAL A 116 -1.82 3.16 13.60
CA VAL A 116 -2.39 3.02 12.25
C VAL A 116 -2.74 1.55 12.02
N ALA A 117 -4.02 1.28 11.83
CA ALA A 117 -4.55 -0.05 11.53
C ALA A 117 -4.53 -0.29 10.02
N HIS A 118 -3.73 -1.26 9.60
CA HIS A 118 -3.50 -1.59 8.19
C HIS A 118 -4.19 -2.89 7.79
N GLY A 119 -5.10 -3.51 8.44
CA GLY A 119 -5.76 -4.77 8.03
C GLY A 119 -5.00 -5.63 6.97
N PRO A 120 -5.55 -6.72 6.48
CA PRO A 120 -6.67 -7.45 7.03
C PRO A 120 -6.31 -8.29 8.27
N LEU A 121 -7.31 -8.61 9.09
CA LEU A 121 -7.17 -9.45 10.29
C LEU A 121 -7.44 -10.94 10.02
N VAL A 122 -7.48 -11.36 8.76
CA VAL A 122 -7.91 -12.71 8.35
C VAL A 122 -7.07 -13.82 8.99
N SER A 123 -5.77 -13.61 9.16
CA SER A 123 -4.84 -14.60 9.74
C SER A 123 -4.61 -14.48 11.25
N VAL A 124 -5.35 -13.60 11.93
CA VAL A 124 -5.14 -13.30 13.35
C VAL A 124 -5.99 -14.22 14.22
N SER A 125 -5.35 -15.04 15.05
CA SER A 125 -6.03 -15.97 15.99
C SER A 125 -6.84 -15.21 17.06
N ARG A 126 -7.78 -15.91 17.73
CA ARG A 126 -8.60 -15.32 18.81
C ARG A 126 -7.73 -14.74 19.94
N LEU A 127 -6.66 -15.44 20.34
CA LEU A 127 -5.73 -14.98 21.37
C LEU A 127 -5.01 -13.70 20.92
N GLN A 128 -4.50 -13.68 19.69
CA GLN A 128 -3.85 -12.50 19.14
C GLN A 128 -4.81 -11.31 19.06
N ARG A 129 -6.08 -11.52 18.71
CA ARG A 129 -7.12 -10.46 18.72
C ARG A 129 -7.31 -9.86 20.12
N SER A 130 -7.31 -10.69 21.17
CA SER A 130 -7.40 -10.21 22.55
C SER A 130 -6.17 -9.39 22.95
N VAL A 131 -4.98 -9.81 22.58
CA VAL A 131 -3.73 -9.03 22.79
C VAL A 131 -3.77 -7.72 22.02
N LEU A 132 -4.17 -7.74 20.75
CA LEU A 132 -4.34 -6.51 19.95
C LEU A 132 -5.31 -5.52 20.59
N LYS A 133 -6.45 -6.01 21.10
CA LYS A 133 -7.45 -5.19 21.82
C LYS A 133 -6.86 -4.48 23.03
N LEU A 134 -6.02 -5.17 23.81
CA LEU A 134 -5.32 -4.59 24.95
C LEU A 134 -4.29 -3.55 24.51
N LEU A 135 -3.50 -3.86 23.48
CA LEU A 135 -2.48 -2.95 22.95
C LEU A 135 -3.09 -1.67 22.40
N TYR A 136 -4.17 -1.76 21.60
CA TYR A 136 -4.84 -0.58 21.03
C TYR A 136 -5.34 0.39 22.11
N ARG A 137 -5.79 -0.11 23.28
CA ARG A 137 -6.23 0.74 24.39
C ARG A 137 -5.13 1.62 24.98
N THR A 138 -3.86 1.33 24.71
CA THR A 138 -2.73 2.11 25.21
C THR A 138 -2.40 3.31 24.32
N TYR A 139 -3.06 3.43 23.16
CA TYR A 139 -2.84 4.52 22.20
C TYR A 139 -3.82 5.66 22.42
N ASP A 140 -3.36 6.87 22.15
CA ASP A 140 -4.16 8.09 22.37
C ASP A 140 -5.15 8.31 21.21
N ARG A 141 -4.81 7.85 20.01
CA ARG A 141 -5.69 7.81 18.82
C ARG A 141 -5.40 6.58 17.95
N VAL A 142 -6.43 6.13 17.23
CA VAL A 142 -6.34 5.05 16.27
C VAL A 142 -6.89 5.50 14.93
N ILE A 143 -6.09 5.32 13.88
CA ILE A 143 -6.44 5.61 12.50
C ILE A 143 -6.68 4.31 11.76
N CYS A 144 -7.77 4.22 11.00
CA CYS A 144 -8.00 3.17 10.03
C CYS A 144 -7.75 3.69 8.61
N VAL A 145 -7.18 2.87 7.75
CA VAL A 145 -6.79 3.29 6.39
C VAL A 145 -7.94 3.24 5.38
N SER A 146 -9.02 2.49 5.67
CA SER A 146 -10.21 2.37 4.83
C SER A 146 -11.45 2.06 5.67
N GLU A 147 -12.64 2.19 5.06
CA GLU A 147 -13.90 1.75 5.68
C GLU A 147 -13.90 0.24 5.95
N GLU A 148 -13.31 -0.56 5.05
CA GLU A 148 -13.18 -2.00 5.25
C GLU A 148 -12.32 -2.30 6.48
N THR A 149 -11.15 -1.65 6.61
CA THR A 149 -10.32 -1.77 7.82
C THR A 149 -11.12 -1.40 9.07
N ARG A 150 -11.93 -0.34 9.03
CA ARG A 150 -12.78 0.06 10.16
C ARG A 150 -13.82 -0.99 10.52
N ARG A 151 -14.43 -1.65 9.52
CA ARG A 151 -15.39 -2.76 9.72
C ARG A 151 -14.71 -3.97 10.36
N GLU A 152 -13.54 -4.39 9.82
CA GLU A 152 -12.78 -5.53 10.36
C GLU A 152 -12.33 -5.33 11.81
N TYR A 153 -11.93 -4.11 12.16
CA TYR A 153 -11.48 -3.77 13.51
C TYR A 153 -12.63 -3.51 14.49
N LYS A 154 -13.87 -3.53 14.03
CA LYS A 154 -15.07 -3.43 14.91
C LYS A 154 -15.03 -4.52 15.99
N GLY A 155 -15.11 -4.10 17.26
CA GLY A 155 -15.00 -5.01 18.41
C GLY A 155 -13.56 -5.23 18.94
N ILE A 156 -12.52 -4.80 18.20
CA ILE A 156 -11.15 -4.72 18.68
C ILE A 156 -10.85 -3.30 19.17
N VAL A 157 -11.08 -2.31 18.31
CA VAL A 157 -10.87 -0.90 18.62
C VAL A 157 -11.85 -0.02 17.84
N LYS A 158 -12.13 1.17 18.36
CA LYS A 158 -12.83 2.23 17.63
C LYS A 158 -11.78 3.06 16.88
N CYS A 159 -11.93 3.18 15.57
CA CYS A 159 -11.10 4.10 14.76
C CYS A 159 -11.58 5.54 15.01
N ASP A 160 -10.68 6.41 15.43
CA ASP A 160 -10.98 7.84 15.64
C ASP A 160 -11.15 8.58 14.32
N ARG A 161 -10.35 8.21 13.31
CA ARG A 161 -10.41 8.77 11.94
C ARG A 161 -10.10 7.73 10.88
N LEU A 162 -10.60 8.00 9.67
CA LEU A 162 -10.14 7.35 8.44
C LEU A 162 -9.14 8.29 7.79
N ILE A 163 -7.90 7.84 7.63
CA ILE A 163 -6.87 8.54 6.86
C ILE A 163 -6.26 7.53 5.91
N PRO A 164 -6.39 7.73 4.59
CA PRO A 164 -5.98 6.74 3.60
C PRO A 164 -4.45 6.62 3.48
N LEU A 165 -4.00 5.67 2.66
CA LEU A 165 -2.57 5.51 2.38
C LEU A 165 -2.05 6.67 1.53
N PRO A 166 -0.86 7.22 1.84
CA PRO A 166 -0.21 8.26 1.06
C PRO A 166 0.43 7.69 -0.22
N LEU A 167 0.24 8.36 -1.36
CA LEU A 167 0.89 8.05 -2.62
C LEU A 167 1.64 9.29 -3.15
N LYS A 168 2.88 9.13 -3.58
CA LYS A 168 3.69 10.19 -4.19
C LYS A 168 3.28 10.38 -5.65
N LEU A 169 2.25 11.22 -5.91
CA LEU A 169 1.63 11.35 -7.22
C LEU A 169 2.59 11.85 -8.31
N LYS A 170 3.59 12.65 -7.98
CA LYS A 170 4.56 13.16 -8.96
C LYS A 170 5.39 12.08 -9.67
N ASN A 171 5.42 10.86 -9.12
CA ASN A 171 6.12 9.72 -9.74
C ASN A 171 5.35 9.11 -10.93
N PHE A 172 4.11 9.54 -11.16
CA PHE A 172 3.26 9.01 -12.22
C PHE A 172 3.10 10.05 -13.34
N LYS A 173 3.23 9.58 -14.58
CA LYS A 173 3.10 10.41 -15.79
C LYS A 173 1.99 9.84 -16.67
N PRO A 174 0.73 10.23 -16.45
CA PRO A 174 -0.39 9.75 -17.24
C PRO A 174 -0.17 10.00 -18.74
N LEU A 175 -0.51 9.00 -19.56
CA LEU A 175 -0.52 9.15 -21.01
C LEU A 175 -1.95 9.42 -21.50
N GLU A 176 -2.03 10.18 -22.60
CA GLU A 176 -3.28 10.38 -23.32
C GLU A 176 -3.87 9.04 -23.80
N PRO A 177 -5.20 8.90 -23.89
CA PRO A 177 -5.89 7.66 -24.25
C PRO A 177 -5.33 6.99 -25.51
N PHE A 178 -5.13 7.76 -26.58
CA PHE A 178 -4.67 7.28 -27.89
C PHE A 178 -3.20 6.87 -27.95
N LYS A 179 -2.39 7.21 -26.93
CA LYS A 179 -0.98 6.83 -26.83
C LYS A 179 -0.76 5.54 -26.05
N ARG A 180 -1.83 4.91 -25.58
CA ARG A 180 -1.73 3.70 -24.77
C ARG A 180 -1.61 2.45 -25.61
N ALA A 181 -0.77 1.54 -25.15
CA ALA A 181 -0.59 0.24 -25.77
C ALA A 181 -1.79 -0.67 -25.48
N ASN A 182 -2.06 -1.66 -26.35
CA ASN A 182 -3.03 -2.71 -26.09
C ASN A 182 -2.50 -3.69 -25.03
N LEU A 183 -2.30 -3.18 -23.84
CA LEU A 183 -1.65 -3.82 -22.72
C LEU A 183 -2.56 -3.81 -21.51
N ILE A 184 -2.71 -4.99 -20.88
CA ILE A 184 -3.30 -5.16 -19.57
C ILE A 184 -2.18 -5.41 -18.56
N VAL A 185 -2.21 -4.74 -17.41
CA VAL A 185 -1.20 -4.89 -16.36
C VAL A 185 -1.80 -5.58 -15.14
N HIS A 186 -1.08 -6.55 -14.59
CA HIS A 186 -1.35 -7.13 -13.27
C HIS A 186 -0.17 -6.84 -12.34
N ILE A 187 -0.44 -6.40 -11.10
CA ILE A 187 0.60 -6.11 -10.10
C ILE A 187 0.48 -7.08 -8.93
N GLY A 188 1.50 -7.91 -8.77
CA GLY A 188 1.66 -8.86 -7.67
C GLY A 188 1.69 -10.32 -8.13
N THR A 189 2.73 -11.05 -7.71
CA THR A 189 2.96 -12.46 -8.06
C THR A 189 2.53 -13.43 -6.96
N ARG A 190 2.13 -12.91 -5.77
CA ARG A 190 1.67 -13.77 -4.67
C ARG A 190 0.32 -14.42 -4.98
N PRO A 191 0.06 -15.67 -4.53
CA PRO A 191 -1.19 -16.39 -4.78
C PRO A 191 -2.45 -15.59 -4.43
N VAL A 192 -2.44 -14.83 -3.33
CA VAL A 192 -3.59 -13.97 -2.91
C VAL A 192 -3.98 -12.93 -3.95
N LYS A 193 -3.08 -12.55 -4.87
CA LYS A 193 -3.33 -11.61 -5.97
C LYS A 193 -3.96 -12.27 -7.20
N ASN A 194 -4.01 -13.60 -7.23
CA ASN A 194 -4.61 -14.42 -8.30
C ASN A 194 -4.12 -14.07 -9.72
N PRO A 195 -2.80 -14.03 -10.01
CA PRO A 195 -2.30 -13.68 -11.34
C PRO A 195 -2.79 -14.64 -12.46
N LEU A 196 -3.11 -15.90 -12.13
CA LEU A 196 -3.66 -16.85 -13.09
C LEU A 196 -5.09 -16.53 -13.51
N VAL A 197 -5.89 -15.88 -12.65
CA VAL A 197 -7.20 -15.36 -13.03
C VAL A 197 -7.04 -14.27 -14.08
N SER A 198 -6.08 -13.37 -13.90
CA SER A 198 -5.75 -12.34 -14.90
C SER A 198 -5.23 -12.96 -16.22
N ALA A 199 -4.37 -13.96 -16.13
CA ALA A 199 -3.86 -14.68 -17.30
C ALA A 199 -5.01 -15.31 -18.11
N ARG A 200 -5.94 -16.00 -17.45
CA ARG A 200 -7.09 -16.63 -18.12
C ARG A 200 -8.07 -15.60 -18.66
N ALA A 201 -8.30 -14.49 -17.96
CA ALA A 201 -9.15 -13.41 -18.46
C ALA A 201 -8.62 -12.81 -19.77
N VAL A 202 -7.30 -12.56 -19.87
CA VAL A 202 -6.66 -12.06 -21.09
C VAL A 202 -6.67 -13.12 -22.20
N GLU A 203 -6.48 -14.39 -21.87
CA GLU A 203 -6.61 -15.50 -22.81
C GLU A 203 -8.00 -15.53 -23.46
N ILE A 204 -9.08 -15.40 -22.67
CA ILE A 204 -10.47 -15.31 -23.14
C ILE A 204 -10.66 -14.11 -24.08
N LEU A 205 -10.08 -12.95 -23.76
CA LEU A 205 -10.15 -11.78 -24.64
C LEU A 205 -9.49 -12.08 -26.01
N ARG A 206 -8.36 -12.76 -26.04
CA ARG A 206 -7.68 -13.17 -27.26
C ARG A 206 -8.50 -14.21 -28.07
N GLU A 207 -9.13 -15.16 -27.38
CA GLU A 207 -10.10 -16.11 -28.00
C GLU A 207 -11.29 -15.38 -28.65
N ARG A 208 -11.68 -14.20 -28.12
CA ARG A 208 -12.71 -13.31 -28.68
C ARG A 208 -12.20 -12.37 -29.78
N GLY A 209 -10.92 -12.48 -30.17
CA GLY A 209 -10.33 -11.71 -31.26
C GLY A 209 -9.67 -10.37 -30.85
N HIS A 210 -9.54 -10.07 -29.55
CA HIS A 210 -8.80 -8.89 -29.11
C HIS A 210 -7.28 -9.13 -29.13
N ASP A 211 -6.54 -8.25 -29.78
CA ASP A 211 -5.06 -8.27 -29.74
C ASP A 211 -4.55 -7.50 -28.53
N VAL A 212 -4.49 -8.19 -27.39
CA VAL A 212 -4.04 -7.64 -26.10
C VAL A 212 -2.97 -8.53 -25.48
N GLU A 213 -2.03 -7.92 -24.77
CA GLU A 213 -1.01 -8.60 -24.00
C GLU A 213 -1.26 -8.41 -22.48
N LEU A 214 -0.77 -9.35 -21.67
CA LEU A 214 -0.72 -9.23 -20.22
C LEU A 214 0.72 -9.02 -19.77
N VAL A 215 0.97 -7.97 -19.00
CA VAL A 215 2.22 -7.82 -18.24
C VAL A 215 1.94 -8.03 -16.77
N VAL A 216 2.63 -9.00 -16.16
CA VAL A 216 2.59 -9.26 -14.72
C VAL A 216 3.85 -8.69 -14.09
N ILE A 217 3.68 -7.77 -13.13
CA ILE A 217 4.77 -7.10 -12.41
C ILE A 217 4.76 -7.56 -10.95
N GLY A 218 5.91 -7.95 -10.42
CA GLY A 218 6.02 -8.32 -9.00
C GLY A 218 7.35 -8.99 -8.65
N GLY A 219 7.46 -9.57 -7.49
CA GLY A 219 8.65 -10.35 -7.11
C GLY A 219 8.77 -11.62 -7.94
N ARG A 220 10.00 -12.13 -8.07
CA ARG A 220 10.28 -13.39 -8.76
C ARG A 220 9.43 -14.54 -8.21
N SER A 221 8.88 -15.37 -9.07
CA SER A 221 7.94 -16.42 -8.71
C SER A 221 8.03 -17.63 -9.65
N GLU A 222 8.82 -18.63 -9.27
CA GLU A 222 9.05 -19.84 -10.09
C GLU A 222 7.76 -20.62 -10.40
N TRP A 223 6.79 -20.63 -9.46
CA TRP A 223 5.51 -21.29 -9.70
C TRP A 223 4.74 -20.60 -10.82
N LEU A 224 4.71 -19.25 -10.81
CA LEU A 224 4.00 -18.48 -11.83
C LEU A 224 4.71 -18.57 -13.18
N GLU A 225 6.04 -18.50 -13.19
CA GLU A 225 6.85 -18.67 -14.40
C GLU A 225 6.52 -19.99 -15.11
N ARG A 226 6.41 -21.09 -14.35
CA ARG A 226 6.03 -22.41 -14.89
C ARG A 226 4.62 -22.43 -15.47
N GLU A 227 3.66 -21.86 -14.76
CA GLU A 227 2.23 -21.84 -15.18
C GLU A 227 1.99 -21.03 -16.46
N ILE A 228 2.78 -19.97 -16.69
CA ILE A 228 2.59 -19.09 -17.85
C ILE A 228 3.58 -19.35 -18.99
N ALA A 229 4.53 -20.27 -18.84
CA ALA A 229 5.65 -20.49 -19.78
C ALA A 229 5.21 -20.72 -21.25
N SER A 230 4.06 -21.37 -21.47
CA SER A 230 3.51 -21.63 -22.81
C SER A 230 2.73 -20.46 -23.42
N LYS A 231 2.45 -19.40 -22.62
CA LYS A 231 1.55 -18.30 -23.00
C LYS A 231 2.34 -17.10 -23.53
N LYS A 232 2.63 -17.07 -24.83
CA LYS A 232 3.45 -16.02 -25.48
C LYS A 232 2.90 -14.60 -25.35
N PHE A 233 1.62 -14.42 -25.03
CA PHE A 233 0.97 -13.15 -24.81
C PHE A 233 1.09 -12.64 -23.35
N ILE A 234 1.80 -13.38 -22.49
CA ILE A 234 2.07 -12.99 -21.11
C ILE A 234 3.56 -12.69 -20.95
N ARG A 235 3.87 -11.54 -20.42
CA ARG A 235 5.23 -11.14 -20.08
C ARG A 235 5.32 -10.91 -18.56
N LEU A 236 6.25 -11.62 -17.90
CA LEU A 236 6.56 -11.39 -16.49
C LEU A 236 7.72 -10.40 -16.38
N LEU A 237 7.56 -9.40 -15.54
CA LEU A 237 8.59 -8.42 -15.19
C LEU A 237 8.90 -8.53 -13.68
N PRO A 238 9.85 -9.42 -13.31
CA PRO A 238 10.22 -9.61 -11.91
C PRO A 238 11.14 -8.49 -11.45
N ASP A 239 10.91 -8.03 -10.21
CA ASP A 239 11.80 -7.15 -9.46
C ASP A 239 12.23 -5.86 -10.20
N VAL A 240 11.36 -5.32 -11.06
CA VAL A 240 11.62 -4.06 -11.77
C VAL A 240 11.60 -2.87 -10.84
N SER A 241 12.28 -1.79 -11.22
CA SER A 241 12.28 -0.52 -10.50
C SER A 241 10.88 0.09 -10.43
N GLU A 242 10.63 0.95 -9.43
CA GLU A 242 9.39 1.71 -9.33
C GLU A 242 9.14 2.59 -10.57
N GLU A 243 10.20 3.17 -11.15
CA GLU A 243 10.10 3.97 -12.37
C GLU A 243 9.64 3.14 -13.57
N GLU A 244 10.24 1.97 -13.78
CA GLU A 244 9.87 1.05 -14.85
C GLU A 244 8.44 0.53 -14.68
N LYS A 245 8.07 0.10 -13.46
CA LYS A 245 6.70 -0.29 -13.13
C LYS A 245 5.70 0.81 -13.48
N ASN A 246 5.96 2.06 -13.07
CA ASN A 246 5.08 3.19 -13.31
C ASN A 246 4.97 3.51 -14.81
N LYS A 247 6.09 3.42 -15.55
CA LYS A 247 6.10 3.62 -17.01
C LYS A 247 5.23 2.58 -17.73
N VAL A 248 5.36 1.30 -17.38
CA VAL A 248 4.54 0.23 -17.95
C VAL A 248 3.06 0.43 -17.59
N LEU A 249 2.76 0.70 -16.31
CA LEU A 249 1.40 0.91 -15.84
C LEU A 249 0.72 2.11 -16.50
N CYS A 250 1.43 3.23 -16.65
CA CYS A 250 0.89 4.43 -17.30
C CYS A 250 0.71 4.27 -18.83
N SER A 251 1.36 3.29 -19.45
CA SER A 251 1.16 2.98 -20.88
C SER A 251 0.02 1.99 -21.15
N ALA A 252 -0.52 1.34 -20.14
CA ALA A 252 -1.51 0.29 -20.27
C ALA A 252 -2.94 0.80 -20.51
N LYS A 253 -3.77 0.02 -21.22
CA LYS A 253 -5.21 0.26 -21.40
C LYS A 253 -6.00 0.03 -20.12
N ALA A 254 -5.64 -0.98 -19.33
CA ALA A 254 -6.26 -1.27 -18.06
C ALA A 254 -5.30 -2.00 -17.10
N MET A 255 -5.61 -1.93 -15.81
CA MET A 255 -4.97 -2.76 -14.78
C MET A 255 -6.02 -3.77 -14.26
N VAL A 256 -5.61 -5.02 -14.02
CA VAL A 256 -6.47 -6.07 -13.48
C VAL A 256 -5.92 -6.58 -12.15
N LEU A 257 -6.77 -6.64 -11.11
CA LEU A 257 -6.38 -7.08 -9.77
C LEU A 257 -7.47 -7.97 -9.15
N PRO A 258 -7.54 -9.28 -9.50
CA PRO A 258 -8.50 -10.24 -8.96
C PRO A 258 -8.08 -10.77 -7.58
N SER A 259 -7.65 -9.90 -6.68
CA SER A 259 -7.17 -10.29 -5.36
C SER A 259 -8.27 -10.91 -4.51
N SER A 260 -7.93 -11.90 -3.68
CA SER A 260 -8.86 -12.51 -2.71
C SER A 260 -8.82 -11.84 -1.32
N GLY A 261 -7.95 -10.84 -1.12
CA GLY A 261 -7.86 -10.11 0.15
C GLY A 261 -7.00 -8.85 0.01
N GLU A 262 -7.59 -7.70 0.28
CA GLU A 262 -6.95 -6.38 0.28
C GLU A 262 -7.44 -5.55 1.45
N ALA A 263 -6.54 -4.84 2.10
CA ALA A 263 -6.92 -3.81 3.06
C ALA A 263 -6.97 -2.42 2.39
N PHE A 264 -5.96 -2.16 1.56
CA PHE A 264 -5.83 -0.93 0.78
C PHE A 264 -4.74 -1.14 -0.29
N PRO A 265 -5.10 -1.53 -1.52
CA PRO A 265 -4.11 -1.90 -2.54
C PRO A 265 -3.45 -0.69 -3.19
N TYR A 266 -2.16 -0.51 -2.98
CA TYR A 266 -1.37 0.52 -3.70
C TYR A 266 -1.48 0.38 -5.22
N ALA A 267 -1.55 -0.83 -5.74
CA ALA A 267 -1.68 -1.09 -7.17
C ALA A 267 -2.87 -0.35 -7.80
N SER A 268 -4.02 -0.29 -7.10
CA SER A 268 -5.19 0.45 -7.58
C SER A 268 -4.97 1.96 -7.56
N LEU A 269 -4.33 2.50 -6.52
CA LEU A 269 -3.98 3.93 -6.46
C LEU A 269 -2.99 4.30 -7.56
N GLU A 270 -2.00 3.47 -7.81
CA GLU A 270 -0.99 3.63 -8.85
C GLU A 270 -1.62 3.63 -10.25
N ALA A 271 -2.54 2.70 -10.50
CA ALA A 271 -3.30 2.67 -11.75
C ALA A 271 -4.12 3.96 -11.93
N MET A 272 -4.84 4.41 -10.91
CA MET A 272 -5.58 5.67 -10.94
C MET A 272 -4.66 6.88 -11.14
N ALA A 273 -3.47 6.90 -10.53
CA ALA A 273 -2.48 7.97 -10.71
C ALA A 273 -1.91 8.00 -12.14
N CYS A 274 -1.88 6.87 -12.83
CA CYS A 274 -1.59 6.76 -14.25
C CYS A 274 -2.80 7.12 -15.15
N GLY A 275 -3.98 7.31 -14.58
CA GLY A 275 -5.23 7.36 -15.36
C GLY A 275 -5.55 6.05 -16.08
N THR A 276 -4.99 4.93 -15.61
CA THR A 276 -5.23 3.59 -16.14
C THR A 276 -6.41 2.98 -15.39
N PRO A 277 -7.55 2.68 -16.03
CA PRO A 277 -8.72 2.13 -15.38
C PRO A 277 -8.41 0.81 -14.66
N PRO A 278 -8.58 0.72 -13.33
CA PRO A 278 -8.45 -0.54 -12.60
C PRO A 278 -9.71 -1.40 -12.71
N VAL A 279 -9.53 -2.69 -13.01
CA VAL A 279 -10.57 -3.74 -12.89
C VAL A 279 -10.20 -4.59 -11.68
N VAL A 280 -10.99 -4.51 -10.62
CA VAL A 280 -10.64 -5.07 -9.31
C VAL A 280 -11.70 -6.02 -8.79
N SER A 281 -11.31 -6.91 -7.86
CA SER A 281 -12.25 -7.79 -7.17
C SER A 281 -13.06 -7.08 -6.09
N TYR A 282 -14.06 -7.77 -5.57
CA TYR A 282 -14.83 -7.42 -4.37
C TYR A 282 -13.95 -7.18 -3.12
N ALA A 283 -12.75 -7.77 -3.07
CA ALA A 283 -11.83 -7.61 -1.94
C ALA A 283 -11.16 -6.23 -1.88
N VAL A 284 -11.25 -5.42 -2.94
CA VAL A 284 -10.76 -4.03 -2.92
C VAL A 284 -11.86 -3.16 -2.30
N PRO A 285 -11.55 -2.34 -1.27
CA PRO A 285 -12.54 -1.49 -0.62
C PRO A 285 -13.23 -0.52 -1.60
N ASP A 286 -14.54 -0.28 -1.39
CA ASP A 286 -15.36 0.60 -2.22
C ASP A 286 -14.91 2.05 -2.20
N ASP A 287 -14.31 2.48 -1.09
CA ASP A 287 -13.73 3.80 -0.91
C ASP A 287 -12.32 3.94 -1.54
N VAL A 288 -11.79 2.87 -2.12
CA VAL A 288 -10.56 2.88 -2.92
C VAL A 288 -10.88 2.90 -4.40
N VAL A 289 -11.72 1.98 -4.88
CA VAL A 289 -12.18 1.95 -6.29
C VAL A 289 -13.69 1.99 -6.33
N VAL A 290 -14.24 3.10 -6.80
CA VAL A 290 -15.68 3.33 -6.97
C VAL A 290 -16.11 2.78 -8.33
N HIS A 291 -17.04 1.81 -8.32
CA HIS A 291 -17.50 1.13 -9.53
C HIS A 291 -18.05 2.10 -10.58
N GLU A 292 -17.65 1.89 -11.85
CA GLU A 292 -17.99 2.72 -13.03
C GLU A 292 -17.61 4.21 -12.93
N HIS A 293 -17.02 4.61 -11.80
CA HIS A 293 -16.54 5.98 -11.61
C HIS A 293 -15.00 6.08 -11.68
N THR A 294 -14.28 5.29 -10.88
CA THR A 294 -12.81 5.31 -10.86
C THR A 294 -12.18 3.99 -11.31
N GLY A 295 -12.99 2.98 -11.60
CA GLY A 295 -12.62 1.67 -12.09
C GLY A 295 -13.82 0.76 -12.21
N LEU A 296 -13.61 -0.50 -12.55
CA LEU A 296 -14.66 -1.53 -12.58
C LEU A 296 -14.43 -2.53 -11.44
N ARG A 297 -15.51 -2.89 -10.76
CA ARG A 297 -15.50 -3.91 -9.70
C ARG A 297 -16.15 -5.18 -10.19
N VAL A 298 -15.56 -6.32 -9.86
CA VAL A 298 -16.03 -7.66 -10.21
C VAL A 298 -16.29 -8.42 -8.91
N GLU A 299 -17.50 -8.95 -8.76
CA GLU A 299 -17.98 -9.57 -7.52
C GLU A 299 -17.56 -11.04 -7.35
N THR A 300 -16.86 -11.60 -8.34
CA THR A 300 -16.40 -12.98 -8.34
C THR A 300 -14.89 -13.07 -8.57
N LEU A 301 -14.33 -14.28 -8.51
CA LEU A 301 -12.97 -14.58 -8.98
C LEU A 301 -12.99 -15.40 -10.29
N ASN A 302 -14.14 -15.44 -10.99
CA ASN A 302 -14.26 -16.12 -12.27
C ASN A 302 -13.55 -15.30 -13.38
N PRO A 303 -12.57 -15.87 -14.11
CA PRO A 303 -11.86 -15.16 -15.18
C PRO A 303 -12.76 -14.60 -16.28
N ILE A 304 -13.93 -15.21 -16.54
CA ILE A 304 -14.88 -14.74 -17.54
C ILE A 304 -15.43 -13.35 -17.17
N ASP A 305 -15.70 -13.11 -15.90
CA ASP A 305 -16.25 -11.83 -15.44
C ASP A 305 -15.21 -10.71 -15.57
N TYR A 306 -13.93 -11.02 -15.32
CA TYR A 306 -12.81 -10.09 -15.58
C TYR A 306 -12.62 -9.84 -17.07
N ALA A 307 -12.73 -10.88 -17.91
CA ALA A 307 -12.69 -10.70 -19.36
C ALA A 307 -13.82 -9.79 -19.85
N ASN A 308 -15.05 -9.98 -19.35
CA ASN A 308 -16.19 -9.12 -19.70
C ASN A 308 -15.97 -7.67 -19.27
N ALA A 309 -15.46 -7.43 -18.06
CA ALA A 309 -15.16 -6.08 -17.55
C ALA A 309 -14.05 -5.40 -18.36
N LEU A 310 -12.97 -6.13 -18.66
CA LEU A 310 -11.88 -5.64 -19.51
C LEU A 310 -12.36 -5.37 -20.94
N GLU A 311 -13.18 -6.23 -21.52
CA GLU A 311 -13.75 -6.07 -22.87
C GLU A 311 -14.60 -4.80 -22.98
N ARG A 312 -15.38 -4.45 -21.93
CA ARG A 312 -16.12 -3.18 -21.87
C ARG A 312 -15.16 -1.99 -21.99
N LEU A 313 -14.03 -2.00 -21.29
CA LEU A 313 -13.02 -0.93 -21.37
C LEU A 313 -12.28 -0.89 -22.72
N LEU A 314 -12.19 -2.02 -23.43
CA LEU A 314 -11.56 -2.07 -24.76
C LEU A 314 -12.49 -1.57 -25.88
N LYS A 315 -13.81 -1.73 -25.72
CA LYS A 315 -14.82 -1.41 -26.74
C LYS A 315 -15.54 -0.09 -26.53
N ASP A 316 -15.62 0.39 -25.29
CA ASP A 316 -16.37 1.60 -24.91
C ASP A 316 -15.38 2.72 -24.52
N ASP A 317 -15.05 3.54 -25.51
CA ASP A 317 -14.12 4.67 -25.32
C ASP A 317 -14.72 5.77 -24.42
N GLU A 318 -16.06 5.91 -24.35
CA GLU A 318 -16.73 6.87 -23.47
C GLU A 318 -16.57 6.45 -22.01
N LEU A 319 -16.89 5.19 -21.70
CA LEU A 319 -16.69 4.60 -20.37
C LEU A 319 -15.22 4.68 -19.96
N TRP A 320 -14.29 4.30 -20.87
CA TRP A 320 -12.86 4.35 -20.60
C TRP A 320 -12.41 5.77 -20.26
N THR A 321 -12.80 6.75 -21.07
CA THR A 321 -12.46 8.17 -20.88
C THR A 321 -13.08 8.74 -19.61
N HIS A 322 -14.31 8.35 -19.29
CA HIS A 322 -14.99 8.73 -18.05
C HIS A 322 -14.20 8.26 -16.83
N ILE A 323 -13.87 6.96 -16.77
CA ILE A 323 -13.09 6.37 -15.67
C ILE A 323 -11.70 6.99 -15.58
N HIS A 324 -11.01 7.14 -16.71
CA HIS A 324 -9.69 7.78 -16.77
C HIS A 324 -9.67 9.16 -16.10
N ARG A 325 -10.60 10.05 -16.49
CA ARG A 325 -10.69 11.42 -15.94
C ARG A 325 -11.02 11.39 -14.44
N ASN A 326 -11.99 10.60 -14.06
CA ASN A 326 -12.42 10.52 -12.67
C ASN A 326 -11.34 9.90 -11.76
N ALA A 327 -10.64 8.87 -12.23
CA ALA A 327 -9.52 8.26 -11.52
C ALA A 327 -8.41 9.29 -11.24
N LEU A 328 -8.02 10.09 -12.24
CA LEU A 328 -7.01 11.16 -12.09
C LEU A 328 -7.46 12.27 -11.11
N MET A 329 -8.74 12.57 -11.05
CA MET A 329 -9.27 13.54 -10.08
C MET A 329 -9.34 12.93 -8.68
N TYR A 330 -9.85 11.72 -8.57
CA TYR A 330 -10.08 11.04 -7.30
C TYR A 330 -8.79 10.71 -6.56
N VAL A 331 -7.74 10.30 -7.28
CA VAL A 331 -6.46 9.90 -6.70
C VAL A 331 -5.73 11.06 -5.99
N LYS A 332 -6.05 12.32 -6.31
CA LYS A 332 -5.45 13.50 -5.67
C LYS A 332 -5.64 13.54 -4.16
N ARG A 333 -6.73 12.96 -3.64
CA ARG A 333 -6.98 12.85 -2.20
C ARG A 333 -5.99 11.95 -1.47
N PHE A 334 -5.28 11.09 -2.19
CA PHE A 334 -4.25 10.20 -1.69
C PHE A 334 -2.83 10.76 -1.84
N ASP A 335 -2.70 11.99 -2.35
CA ASP A 335 -1.38 12.62 -2.42
C ASP A 335 -0.71 12.63 -1.04
N HIS A 336 0.56 12.24 -1.00
CA HIS A 336 1.27 12.04 0.26
C HIS A 336 1.31 13.30 1.12
N VAL A 337 1.37 14.50 0.50
CA VAL A 337 1.36 15.76 1.23
C VAL A 337 -0.03 16.05 1.80
N GLU A 338 -1.09 15.79 1.04
CA GLU A 338 -2.47 15.98 1.53
C GLU A 338 -2.78 15.00 2.67
N VAL A 339 -2.40 13.74 2.54
CA VAL A 339 -2.54 12.74 3.61
C VAL A 339 -1.75 13.15 4.86
N ALA A 340 -0.51 13.62 4.70
CA ALA A 340 0.28 14.11 5.83
C ALA A 340 -0.38 15.30 6.55
N LYS A 341 -1.05 16.21 5.83
CA LYS A 341 -1.83 17.30 6.43
C LYS A 341 -2.97 16.80 7.31
N GLU A 342 -3.64 15.69 6.94
CA GLU A 342 -4.69 15.08 7.77
C GLU A 342 -4.11 14.57 9.10
N TYR A 343 -2.93 13.90 9.05
CA TYR A 343 -2.22 13.50 10.26
C TYR A 343 -1.85 14.69 11.12
N LEU A 344 -1.34 15.78 10.53
CA LEU A 344 -0.97 16.98 11.27
C LEU A 344 -2.18 17.69 11.92
N ARG A 345 -3.35 17.66 11.27
CA ARG A 345 -4.60 18.17 11.89
C ARG A 345 -4.96 17.37 13.14
N LEU A 346 -4.92 16.03 13.04
CA LEU A 346 -5.17 15.17 14.20
C LEU A 346 -4.16 15.38 15.32
N ILE A 347 -2.87 15.50 14.99
CA ILE A 347 -1.80 15.77 15.95
C ILE A 347 -2.01 17.10 16.66
N LYS A 348 -2.38 18.15 15.94
CA LYS A 348 -2.68 19.46 16.53
C LYS A 348 -3.86 19.43 17.51
N GLU A 349 -4.88 18.62 17.23
CA GLU A 349 -6.01 18.40 18.15
C GLU A 349 -5.59 17.68 19.44
N MET A 350 -4.60 16.75 19.34
CA MET A 350 -4.10 16.00 20.49
C MET A 350 -3.19 16.83 21.41
N ILE A 351 -2.42 17.77 20.83
CA ILE A 351 -1.40 18.55 21.56
C ILE A 351 -2.00 19.85 22.12
N LYS A 352 -3.14 20.35 21.58
CA LYS A 352 -3.81 21.51 22.17
C LYS A 352 -4.28 21.15 23.58
N PRO A 353 -3.93 21.95 24.63
CA PRO A 353 -4.50 21.75 25.94
C PRO A 353 -6.03 21.88 25.83
N THR A 354 -6.75 20.88 26.34
CA THR A 354 -8.19 20.99 26.61
C THR A 354 -8.39 22.19 27.50
N ARG A 355 -8.98 23.26 26.95
CA ARG A 355 -9.42 24.43 27.76
C ARG A 355 -10.57 24.02 28.65
#